data_9ef3166fe51ea4a7582b0940bcf94bef
#
_entry.id   9ef3166fe51ea4a7582b0940bcf94bef
#
_cell.length_a   1.000
_cell.length_b   1.000
_cell.length_c   1.000
_cell.angle_alpha   90.00
_cell.angle_beta   90.00
_cell.angle_gamma   90.00
#
_symmetry.space_group_name_H-M   'P 1'
#
loop_
_entity.id
_entity.type
_entity.pdbx_description
1 polymer ?
#
loop_
_entity_poly.entity_id
_entity_poly.type
_entity_poly.pdbx_seq_one_letter_code
_entity_poly.pdbx_strand_id
1 'polypeptide(L)' 'MSIENHTLINEFPELKEKIHTLKTGDHHFARRFDEYNDLDREVRRLEGEGSPKADETMEDMKKKRLALKDELYKMLMA' A
#
# COMPACT_ATOMS: atom_id res chain seq x y z
N MET A 1 19.58 -2.48 9.21
CA MET A 1 18.14 -2.50 9.44
C MET A 1 17.37 -2.20 8.19
N SER A 2 16.36 -2.97 7.89
CA SER A 2 15.59 -2.78 6.68
C SER A 2 14.67 -1.57 6.76
N ILE A 3 14.33 -1.02 5.60
CA ILE A 3 13.32 0.03 5.48
C ILE A 3 11.99 -0.55 5.93
N GLU A 4 11.24 0.23 6.69
CA GLU A 4 9.95 -0.21 7.18
C GLU A 4 8.99 -0.53 6.04
N ASN A 5 8.32 -1.67 6.15
CA ASN A 5 7.40 -2.15 5.12
C ASN A 5 5.97 -1.74 5.49
N HIS A 6 5.37 -0.92 4.62
CA HIS A 6 4.00 -0.40 4.82
C HIS A 6 2.95 -1.21 4.07
N THR A 7 3.15 -2.51 3.95
CA THR A 7 2.13 -3.37 3.36
C THR A 7 0.85 -3.33 4.21
N LEU A 8 -0.28 -3.65 3.59
CA LEU A 8 -1.56 -3.60 4.27
C LEU A 8 -1.59 -4.50 5.51
N ILE A 9 -0.94 -5.65 5.44
CA ILE A 9 -0.86 -6.58 6.57
C ILE A 9 -0.08 -5.95 7.73
N ASN A 10 0.99 -5.23 7.45
CA ASN A 10 1.77 -4.55 8.49
C ASN A 10 1.00 -3.37 9.09
N GLU A 11 0.22 -2.66 8.27
CA GLU A 11 -0.59 -1.55 8.76
C GLU A 11 -1.78 -2.02 9.61
N PHE A 12 -2.36 -3.16 9.25
CA PHE A 12 -3.56 -3.69 9.91
C PHE A 12 -3.38 -5.17 10.22
N PRO A 13 -2.46 -5.52 11.14
CA PRO A 13 -2.18 -6.94 11.43
C PRO A 13 -3.39 -7.71 11.95
N GLU A 14 -4.30 -7.04 12.64
CA GLU A 14 -5.52 -7.68 13.17
C GLU A 14 -6.50 -8.04 12.07
N LEU A 15 -6.33 -7.51 10.86
CA LEU A 15 -7.20 -7.80 9.72
C LEU A 15 -6.57 -8.77 8.72
N LYS A 16 -5.49 -9.41 9.09
CA LYS A 16 -4.73 -10.30 8.20
C LYS A 16 -5.61 -11.35 7.53
N GLU A 17 -6.46 -12.01 8.30
CA GLU A 17 -7.33 -13.07 7.75
C GLU A 17 -8.36 -12.49 6.78
N LYS A 18 -8.93 -11.34 7.11
CA LYS A 18 -9.91 -10.70 6.26
C LYS A 18 -9.27 -10.21 4.96
N ILE A 19 -8.05 -9.68 5.05
CA ILE A 19 -7.29 -9.27 3.86
C ILE A 19 -7.11 -10.47 2.94
N HIS A 20 -6.71 -11.61 3.48
CA HIS A 20 -6.52 -12.82 2.69
C HIS A 20 -7.82 -13.28 2.03
N THR A 21 -8.90 -13.27 2.78
CA THR A 21 -10.22 -13.69 2.27
C THR A 21 -10.66 -12.80 1.11
N LEU A 22 -10.54 -11.48 1.25
CA LEU A 22 -10.94 -10.56 0.19
C LEU A 22 -10.01 -10.63 -1.01
N LYS A 23 -8.71 -10.81 -0.76
CA LYS A 23 -7.73 -10.94 -1.84
C LYS A 23 -8.05 -12.13 -2.76
N THR A 24 -8.54 -13.21 -2.19
CA THR A 24 -8.86 -14.41 -2.96
C THR A 24 -10.28 -14.44 -3.50
N GLY A 25 -11.20 -13.69 -2.89
CA GLY A 25 -12.61 -13.73 -3.26
C GLY A 25 -13.17 -12.49 -3.94
N ASP A 26 -12.43 -11.39 -3.94
CA ASP A 26 -12.91 -10.12 -4.50
C ASP A 26 -11.88 -9.57 -5.47
N HIS A 27 -12.20 -9.58 -6.76
CA HIS A 27 -11.29 -9.12 -7.80
C HIS A 27 -10.95 -7.63 -7.67
N HIS A 28 -11.91 -6.81 -7.29
CA HIS A 28 -11.69 -5.38 -7.12
C HIS A 28 -10.70 -5.13 -5.97
N PHE A 29 -10.91 -5.81 -4.85
CA PHE A 29 -9.99 -5.70 -3.72
C PHE A 29 -8.60 -6.18 -4.11
N ALA A 30 -8.49 -7.32 -4.80
CA ALA A 30 -7.20 -7.87 -5.21
C ALA A 30 -6.44 -6.90 -6.10
N ARG A 31 -7.14 -6.25 -7.04
CA ARG A 31 -6.51 -5.26 -7.92
C ARG A 31 -6.00 -4.06 -7.15
N ARG A 32 -6.82 -3.51 -6.26
CA ARG A 32 -6.41 -2.37 -5.43
C ARG A 32 -5.29 -2.75 -4.47
N PHE A 33 -5.34 -3.95 -3.94
CA PHE A 33 -4.29 -4.48 -3.08
C PHE A 33 -2.95 -4.53 -3.81
N ASP A 34 -2.95 -5.03 -5.04
CA ASP A 34 -1.74 -5.10 -5.85
C ASP A 34 -1.22 -3.69 -6.19
N GLU A 35 -2.11 -2.76 -6.53
CA GLU A 35 -1.73 -1.38 -6.79
C GLU A 35 -1.07 -0.75 -5.57
N TYR A 36 -1.63 -0.98 -4.40
CA TYR A 36 -1.08 -0.48 -3.15
C TYR A 36 0.32 -1.02 -2.90
N ASN A 37 0.49 -2.32 -3.07
CA ASN A 37 1.79 -2.96 -2.86
C ASN A 37 2.85 -2.47 -3.84
N ASP A 38 2.47 -2.32 -5.12
CA ASP A 38 3.38 -1.81 -6.14
C ASP A 38 3.80 -0.38 -5.84
N LEU A 39 2.84 0.44 -5.44
CA LEU A 39 3.10 1.84 -5.12
C LEU A 39 3.99 1.96 -3.87
N ASP A 40 3.71 1.16 -2.85
CA ASP A 40 4.54 1.13 -1.64
C ASP A 40 5.97 0.72 -1.96
N ARG A 41 6.13 -0.28 -2.80
CA ARG A 41 7.45 -0.74 -3.24
C ARG A 41 8.19 0.37 -3.97
N GLU A 42 7.51 1.08 -4.86
CA GLU A 42 8.10 2.18 -5.61
C GLU A 42 8.52 3.32 -4.70
N VAL A 43 7.67 3.69 -3.74
CA VAL A 43 8.00 4.73 -2.77
C VAL A 43 9.24 4.35 -1.97
N ARG A 44 9.30 3.11 -1.49
CA ARG A 44 10.47 2.63 -0.75
C ARG A 44 11.73 2.64 -1.58
N ARG A 45 11.62 2.29 -2.86
CA ARG A 45 12.76 2.31 -3.77
C ARG A 45 13.30 3.72 -3.94
N LEU A 46 12.41 4.69 -4.16
CA LEU A 46 12.80 6.10 -4.32
C LEU A 46 13.39 6.67 -3.04
N GLU A 47 12.84 6.31 -1.89
CA GLU A 47 13.38 6.74 -0.61
C GLU A 47 14.80 6.21 -0.40
N GLY A 48 15.03 4.96 -0.82
CA GLY A 48 16.35 4.34 -0.72
C GLY A 48 17.39 4.97 -1.62
N GLU A 49 16.97 5.48 -2.78
CA GLU A 49 17.87 6.14 -3.70
C GLU A 49 18.25 7.55 -3.27
N GLY A 50 17.37 8.19 -2.49
CA GLY A 50 17.63 9.55 -2.02
C GLY A 50 17.73 10.59 -3.12
N SER A 51 17.00 10.38 -4.22
CA SER A 51 17.06 11.28 -5.37
C SER A 51 16.26 12.57 -5.11
N PRO A 52 16.89 13.75 -5.22
CA PRO A 52 16.17 15.01 -5.01
C PRO A 52 15.11 15.30 -6.07
N LYS A 53 15.25 14.70 -7.26
CA LYS A 53 14.26 14.89 -8.34
C LYS A 53 12.95 14.18 -8.05
N ALA A 54 12.94 13.28 -7.09
CA ALA A 54 11.78 12.47 -6.79
C ALA A 54 10.84 13.12 -5.77
N ASP A 55 11.19 14.28 -5.20
CA ASP A 55 10.42 14.85 -4.10
C ASP A 55 8.95 15.08 -4.44
N GLU A 56 8.65 15.78 -5.53
CA GLU A 56 7.25 16.02 -5.93
C GLU A 56 6.55 14.73 -6.32
N THR A 57 7.24 13.91 -7.11
CA THR A 57 6.69 12.62 -7.53
C THR A 57 6.44 11.72 -6.33
N MET A 58 7.39 11.72 -5.38
CA MET A 58 7.26 10.91 -4.19
C MET A 58 6.08 11.36 -3.32
N GLU A 59 5.87 12.69 -3.20
CA GLU A 59 4.72 13.20 -2.47
C GLU A 59 3.41 12.75 -3.09
N ASP A 60 3.31 12.85 -4.41
CA ASP A 60 2.11 12.38 -5.13
C ASP A 60 1.88 10.89 -4.92
N MET A 61 2.95 10.10 -4.98
CA MET A 61 2.85 8.66 -4.76
C MET A 61 2.44 8.32 -3.34
N LYS A 62 2.94 9.07 -2.36
CA LYS A 62 2.54 8.87 -0.96
C LYS A 62 1.07 9.21 -0.75
N LYS A 63 0.58 10.25 -1.40
CA LYS A 63 -0.84 10.61 -1.35
C LYS A 63 -1.70 9.52 -1.96
N LYS A 64 -1.28 8.97 -3.11
CA LYS A 64 -1.98 7.86 -3.74
C LYS A 64 -1.97 6.62 -2.85
N ARG A 65 -0.83 6.35 -2.21
CA ARG A 65 -0.70 5.21 -1.30
C ARG A 65 -1.68 5.35 -0.14
N LEU A 66 -1.78 6.54 0.42
CA LEU A 66 -2.71 6.81 1.50
C LEU A 66 -4.16 6.64 1.05
N ALA A 67 -4.50 7.16 -0.13
CA ALA A 67 -5.85 7.03 -0.68
C ALA A 67 -6.22 5.56 -0.91
N LEU A 68 -5.29 4.77 -1.45
CA LEU A 68 -5.50 3.35 -1.65
C LEU A 68 -5.66 2.60 -0.32
N LYS A 69 -4.84 2.97 0.67
CA LYS A 69 -4.96 2.37 2.00
C LYS A 69 -6.34 2.64 2.60
N ASP A 70 -6.82 3.87 2.49
CA ASP A 70 -8.13 4.24 2.99
C ASP A 70 -9.24 3.48 2.27
N GLU A 71 -9.14 3.36 0.95
CA GLU A 71 -10.10 2.60 0.16
C GLU A 71 -10.13 1.14 0.57
N LEU A 72 -8.94 0.53 0.70
CA LEU A 72 -8.84 -0.85 1.11
C LEU A 72 -9.38 -1.05 2.52
N TYR A 73 -9.10 -0.13 3.41
CA TYR A 73 -9.62 -0.20 4.78
C TYR A 73 -11.15 -0.16 4.80
N LYS A 74 -11.75 0.72 4.01
CA LYS A 74 -13.21 0.79 3.91
C LYS A 74 -13.80 -0.52 3.42
N MET A 75 -13.14 -1.14 2.44
CA MET A 75 -13.59 -2.44 1.93
C MET A 75 -13.48 -3.52 3.00
N LEU A 76 -12.42 -3.47 3.81
CA LEU A 76 -12.22 -4.41 4.89
C LEU A 76 -13.27 -4.26 6.00
N MET A 77 -13.72 -3.05 6.23
CA MET A 77 -14.67 -2.74 7.29
C MET A 77 -16.12 -2.78 6.82
N ALA A 78 -16.36 -2.98 5.55
CA ALA A 78 -17.71 -3.05 4.98
C ALA A 78 -18.45 -4.31 5.40
#